data_34b0491133d3d2e37e5443c25ae884e5
#
_entry.id   34b0491133d3d2e37e5443c25ae884e5
#
_cell.length_a   1.000
_cell.length_b   1.000
_cell.length_c   1.000
_cell.angle_alpha   90.00
_cell.angle_beta   90.00
_cell.angle_gamma   90.00
#
_symmetry.space_group_name_H-M   'P 1'
#
loop_
_entity.id
_entity.type
_entity.pdbx_description
1 polymer ?
#
loop_
_entity_poly.entity_id
_entity_poly.type
_entity_poly.pdbx_seq_one_letter_code
_entity_poly.pdbx_strand_id
1 'polypeptide(L)'
;GGFLAVTAVSLSRALPTFAVMALLFPISLSYGFGLGFWPTFVPLLLLALPPMFVNAYTGVATIDDEVVEAARAVGMTEREVLLGVEIPAAAPLIATGLRVSAVQVVATTTLGTYVGYRCLGTPIQIGIADNDTGQILGGALLVALLSLGTELGIGALARRLTPWTDKRRRTITHNADDSVGDGPAFSERN
;
A
#
# COMPACT_ATOMS: atom_id res chain seq x y z
N GLY A 1 -23.83 -1.50 1.32
CA GLY A 1 -22.89 -0.76 2.21
C GLY A 1 -21.50 -0.52 1.63
N GLY A 2 -21.02 -1.38 0.72
CA GLY A 2 -19.65 -1.29 0.18
C GLY A 2 -19.37 -0.01 -0.61
N PHE A 3 -20.32 0.47 -1.40
CA PHE A 3 -20.16 1.69 -2.20
C PHE A 3 -19.87 2.93 -1.32
N LEU A 4 -20.59 3.10 -0.22
CA LEU A 4 -20.39 4.22 0.70
C LEU A 4 -19.02 4.14 1.39
N ALA A 5 -18.57 2.94 1.75
CA ALA A 5 -17.25 2.75 2.35
C ALA A 5 -16.11 3.08 1.37
N VAL A 6 -16.21 2.61 0.12
CA VAL A 6 -15.24 2.92 -0.94
C VAL A 6 -15.23 4.42 -1.26
N THR A 7 -16.40 5.07 -1.29
CA THR A 7 -16.50 6.52 -1.54
C THR A 7 -15.89 7.32 -0.38
N ALA A 8 -16.16 6.95 0.88
CA ALA A 8 -15.58 7.62 2.05
C ALA A 8 -14.06 7.49 2.08
N VAL A 9 -13.53 6.29 1.76
CA VAL A 9 -12.11 6.02 1.64
C VAL A 9 -11.47 6.80 0.48
N SER A 10 -12.18 6.98 -0.64
CA SER A 10 -11.69 7.77 -1.77
C SER A 10 -11.66 9.28 -1.47
N LEU A 11 -12.61 9.78 -0.69
CA LEU A 11 -12.64 11.18 -0.23
C LEU A 11 -11.47 11.49 0.71
N SER A 12 -11.02 10.54 1.53
CA SER A 12 -9.86 10.75 2.41
C SER A 12 -8.55 10.97 1.65
N ARG A 13 -8.43 10.48 0.40
CA ARG A 13 -7.29 10.75 -0.48
C ARG A 13 -7.26 12.19 -1.01
N ALA A 14 -8.42 12.86 -1.06
CA ALA A 14 -8.52 14.23 -1.55
C ALA A 14 -8.06 15.26 -0.51
N LEU A 15 -7.94 14.88 0.76
CA LEU A 15 -7.44 15.76 1.82
C LEU A 15 -5.91 15.86 1.72
N PRO A 16 -5.35 17.06 1.49
CA PRO A 16 -3.91 17.24 1.49
C PRO A 16 -3.38 16.96 2.90
N THR A 17 -2.58 15.92 3.03
CA THR A 17 -2.04 15.46 4.33
C THR A 17 -1.37 16.57 5.11
N PHE A 18 -0.65 17.46 4.40
CA PHE A 18 -0.02 18.62 5.01
C PHE A 18 -1.03 19.62 5.60
N ALA A 19 -2.16 19.85 4.92
CA ALA A 19 -3.22 20.72 5.43
C ALA A 19 -3.84 20.17 6.71
N VAL A 20 -4.06 18.85 6.77
CA VAL A 20 -4.56 18.18 7.98
C VAL A 20 -3.53 18.28 9.12
N MET A 21 -2.23 18.10 8.83
CA MET A 21 -1.16 18.30 9.81
C MET A 21 -1.17 19.74 10.36
N ALA A 22 -1.27 20.73 9.47
CA ALA A 22 -1.29 22.15 9.87
C ALA A 22 -2.53 22.50 10.70
N LEU A 23 -3.69 21.90 10.38
CA LEU A 23 -4.92 22.11 11.15
C LEU A 23 -4.87 21.46 12.54
N LEU A 24 -4.30 20.25 12.63
CA LEU A 24 -4.17 19.54 13.91
C LEU A 24 -3.10 20.14 14.83
N PHE A 25 -2.17 20.90 14.28
CA PHE A 25 -1.09 21.52 15.06
C PHE A 25 -1.61 22.45 16.19
N PRO A 26 -2.45 23.48 15.93
CA PRO A 26 -2.99 24.32 16.99
C PRO A 26 -3.94 23.57 17.92
N ILE A 27 -4.68 22.60 17.41
CA ILE A 27 -5.57 21.76 18.21
C ILE A 27 -4.77 20.95 19.22
N SER A 28 -3.69 20.30 18.79
CA SER A 28 -2.82 19.52 19.65
C SER A 28 -2.21 20.35 20.79
N LEU A 29 -1.84 21.60 20.50
CA LEU A 29 -1.36 22.54 21.51
C LEU A 29 -2.45 22.91 22.52
N SER A 30 -3.66 23.20 22.05
CA SER A 30 -4.78 23.61 22.92
C SER A 30 -5.22 22.51 23.90
N TYR A 31 -5.11 21.25 23.50
CA TYR A 31 -5.47 20.09 24.33
C TYR A 31 -4.29 19.52 25.14
N GLY A 32 -3.10 20.11 25.08
CA GLY A 32 -1.93 19.69 25.86
C GLY A 32 -1.27 18.39 25.35
N PHE A 33 -1.58 17.93 24.15
CA PHE A 33 -0.97 16.74 23.55
C PHE A 33 0.46 16.99 23.04
N GLY A 34 0.94 18.23 23.12
CA GLY A 34 2.29 18.62 22.72
C GLY A 34 2.49 18.77 21.22
N LEU A 35 3.74 19.09 20.86
CA LEU A 35 4.19 19.28 19.48
C LEU A 35 4.63 17.96 18.85
N GLY A 36 4.51 17.86 17.55
CA GLY A 36 5.19 16.89 16.70
C GLY A 36 4.45 15.57 16.53
N PHE A 37 4.33 14.74 17.55
CA PHE A 37 3.85 13.36 17.38
C PHE A 37 2.39 13.29 16.90
N TRP A 38 1.45 13.81 17.67
CA TRP A 38 0.02 13.68 17.35
C TRP A 38 -0.41 14.38 16.06
N PRO A 39 0.02 15.65 15.80
CA PRO A 39 -0.26 16.30 14.52
C PRO A 39 0.33 15.60 13.30
N THR A 40 1.37 14.78 13.49
CA THR A 40 1.97 13.98 12.43
C THR A 40 1.32 12.62 12.31
N PHE A 41 1.09 11.91 13.43
CA PHE A 41 0.61 10.53 13.45
C PHE A 41 -0.81 10.38 12.88
N VAL A 42 -1.74 11.24 13.32
CA VAL A 42 -3.16 11.14 12.89
C VAL A 42 -3.34 11.30 11.39
N PRO A 43 -2.76 12.32 10.72
CA PRO A 43 -2.85 12.45 9.26
C PRO A 43 -2.17 11.30 8.50
N LEU A 44 -1.05 10.79 9.02
CA LEU A 44 -0.37 9.65 8.40
C LEU A 44 -1.18 8.36 8.53
N LEU A 45 -1.86 8.17 9.66
CA LEU A 45 -2.78 7.05 9.84
C LEU A 45 -3.94 7.13 8.83
N LEU A 46 -4.56 8.32 8.70
CA LEU A 46 -5.62 8.56 7.71
C LEU A 46 -5.13 8.35 6.26
N LEU A 47 -3.87 8.70 5.97
CA LEU A 47 -3.26 8.47 4.66
C LEU A 47 -3.03 6.98 4.37
N ALA A 48 -2.67 6.20 5.39
CA ALA A 48 -2.36 4.77 5.24
C ALA A 48 -3.61 3.90 5.04
N LEU A 49 -4.74 4.27 5.66
CA LEU A 49 -5.96 3.47 5.65
C LEU A 49 -6.53 3.21 4.24
N PRO A 50 -6.66 4.21 3.32
CA PRO A 50 -7.26 4.00 2.02
C PRO A 50 -6.60 2.92 1.16
N PRO A 51 -5.27 2.92 0.95
CA PRO A 51 -4.63 1.88 0.16
C PRO A 51 -4.77 0.49 0.79
N MET A 52 -4.67 0.39 2.12
CA MET A 52 -4.85 -0.87 2.83
C MET A 52 -6.27 -1.41 2.66
N PHE A 53 -7.27 -0.56 2.90
CA PHE A 53 -8.68 -0.95 2.80
C PHE A 53 -9.07 -1.35 1.38
N VAL A 54 -8.72 -0.52 0.37
CA VAL A 54 -9.09 -0.79 -1.02
C VAL A 54 -8.46 -2.09 -1.52
N ASN A 55 -7.17 -2.31 -1.24
CA ASN A 55 -6.50 -3.53 -1.68
C ASN A 55 -7.01 -4.77 -0.94
N ALA A 56 -7.30 -4.68 0.37
CA ALA A 56 -7.86 -5.78 1.13
C ALA A 56 -9.28 -6.12 0.63
N TYR A 57 -10.14 -5.11 0.46
CA TYR A 57 -11.49 -5.28 -0.07
C TYR A 57 -11.49 -5.89 -1.47
N THR A 58 -10.67 -5.35 -2.38
CA THR A 58 -10.54 -5.88 -3.73
C THR A 58 -10.01 -7.32 -3.71
N GLY A 59 -9.05 -7.60 -2.82
CA GLY A 59 -8.48 -8.94 -2.66
C GLY A 59 -9.54 -10.00 -2.34
N VAL A 60 -10.45 -9.69 -1.43
CA VAL A 60 -11.55 -10.59 -1.07
C VAL A 60 -12.64 -10.59 -2.16
N ALA A 61 -13.01 -9.42 -2.67
CA ALA A 61 -14.09 -9.27 -3.65
C ALA A 61 -13.79 -9.88 -5.05
N THR A 62 -12.53 -10.18 -5.35
CA THR A 62 -12.11 -10.82 -6.61
C THR A 62 -11.92 -12.33 -6.51
N ILE A 63 -12.23 -12.91 -5.36
CA ILE A 63 -12.21 -14.37 -5.21
C ILE A 63 -13.42 -14.95 -5.96
N ASP A 64 -13.19 -16.06 -6.66
CA ASP A 64 -14.20 -16.74 -7.41
C ASP A 64 -15.29 -17.31 -6.48
N ASP A 65 -16.53 -16.96 -6.74
CA ASP A 65 -17.69 -17.42 -5.94
C ASP A 65 -17.77 -18.95 -5.88
N GLU A 66 -17.37 -19.65 -6.97
CA GLU A 66 -17.35 -21.12 -7.01
C GLU A 66 -16.41 -21.71 -5.94
N VAL A 67 -15.28 -21.05 -5.65
CA VAL A 67 -14.33 -21.50 -4.62
C VAL A 67 -14.95 -21.34 -3.23
N VAL A 68 -15.65 -20.25 -3.00
CA VAL A 68 -16.33 -19.96 -1.73
C VAL A 68 -17.50 -20.93 -1.50
N GLU A 69 -18.30 -21.18 -2.54
CA GLU A 69 -19.41 -22.14 -2.49
C GLU A 69 -18.93 -23.57 -2.28
N ALA A 70 -17.84 -23.99 -2.93
CA ALA A 70 -17.24 -25.30 -2.72
C ALA A 70 -16.77 -25.49 -1.27
N ALA A 71 -16.17 -24.47 -0.67
CA ALA A 71 -15.76 -24.50 0.75
C ALA A 71 -16.97 -24.66 1.69
N ARG A 72 -18.06 -23.94 1.41
CA ARG A 72 -19.32 -24.12 2.16
C ARG A 72 -19.94 -25.49 1.97
N ALA A 73 -19.89 -26.04 0.76
CA ALA A 73 -20.45 -27.37 0.44
C ALA A 73 -19.75 -28.50 1.21
N VAL A 74 -18.48 -28.38 1.55
CA VAL A 74 -17.76 -29.35 2.39
C VAL A 74 -17.97 -29.13 3.89
N GLY A 75 -18.86 -28.18 4.27
CA GLY A 75 -19.27 -27.96 5.67
C GLY A 75 -18.43 -26.95 6.44
N MET A 76 -17.60 -26.14 5.76
CA MET A 76 -16.86 -25.05 6.43
C MET A 76 -17.82 -23.97 6.94
N THR A 77 -17.61 -23.52 8.15
CA THR A 77 -18.32 -22.37 8.70
C THR A 77 -17.83 -21.07 8.04
N GLU A 78 -18.63 -20.00 8.03
CA GLU A 78 -18.25 -18.70 7.45
C GLU A 78 -16.89 -18.18 7.96
N ARG A 79 -16.56 -18.48 9.20
CA ARG A 79 -15.29 -18.11 9.82
C ARG A 79 -14.11 -18.92 9.26
N GLU A 80 -14.32 -20.20 9.02
CA GLU A 80 -13.33 -21.09 8.40
C GLU A 80 -13.14 -20.74 6.94
N VAL A 81 -14.20 -20.40 6.20
CA VAL A 81 -14.12 -19.90 4.83
C VAL A 81 -13.31 -18.60 4.79
N LEU A 82 -13.62 -17.62 5.64
CA LEU A 82 -12.91 -16.35 5.67
C LEU A 82 -11.41 -16.54 5.98
N LEU A 83 -11.08 -17.27 7.05
CA LEU A 83 -9.70 -17.41 7.51
C LEU A 83 -8.89 -18.45 6.73
N GLY A 84 -9.54 -19.50 6.21
CA GLY A 84 -8.89 -20.61 5.52
C GLY A 84 -8.83 -20.46 4.00
N VAL A 85 -9.76 -19.70 3.41
CA VAL A 85 -9.87 -19.55 1.96
C VAL A 85 -9.69 -18.09 1.52
N GLU A 86 -10.56 -17.21 1.97
CA GLU A 86 -10.60 -15.82 1.46
C GLU A 86 -9.37 -15.01 1.84
N ILE A 87 -8.98 -14.97 3.12
CA ILE A 87 -7.80 -14.19 3.56
C ILE A 87 -6.50 -14.71 2.93
N PRO A 88 -6.22 -16.03 2.90
CA PRO A 88 -5.04 -16.54 2.19
C PRO A 88 -5.06 -16.25 0.69
N ALA A 89 -6.21 -16.33 0.03
CA ALA A 89 -6.35 -16.00 -1.39
C ALA A 89 -6.15 -14.50 -1.66
N ALA A 90 -6.65 -13.62 -0.77
CA ALA A 90 -6.51 -12.18 -0.84
C ALA A 90 -5.12 -11.67 -0.38
N ALA A 91 -4.32 -12.50 0.28
CA ALA A 91 -3.05 -12.10 0.89
C ALA A 91 -2.08 -11.32 -0.03
N PRO A 92 -1.95 -11.62 -1.34
CA PRO A 92 -1.09 -10.86 -2.24
C PRO A 92 -1.55 -9.41 -2.42
N LEU A 93 -2.88 -9.18 -2.51
CA LEU A 93 -3.43 -7.82 -2.62
C LEU A 93 -3.34 -7.08 -1.30
N ILE A 94 -3.59 -7.74 -0.17
CA ILE A 94 -3.41 -7.18 1.18
C ILE A 94 -1.95 -6.74 1.38
N ALA A 95 -0.99 -7.57 1.01
CA ALA A 95 0.43 -7.25 1.07
C ALA A 95 0.80 -6.07 0.16
N THR A 96 0.17 -5.96 -1.01
CA THR A 96 0.33 -4.81 -1.91
C THR A 96 -0.20 -3.53 -1.28
N GLY A 97 -1.37 -3.57 -0.64
CA GLY A 97 -1.94 -2.44 0.08
C GLY A 97 -1.03 -1.96 1.22
N LEU A 98 -0.51 -2.90 2.01
CA LEU A 98 0.45 -2.62 3.10
C LEU A 98 1.72 -1.96 2.57
N ARG A 99 2.29 -2.48 1.47
CA ARG A 99 3.50 -1.94 0.84
C ARG A 99 3.30 -0.50 0.36
N VAL A 100 2.22 -0.24 -0.36
CA VAL A 100 1.89 1.10 -0.88
C VAL A 100 1.69 2.07 0.28
N SER A 101 0.93 1.69 1.31
CA SER A 101 0.70 2.52 2.50
C SER A 101 2.00 2.84 3.24
N ALA A 102 2.86 1.85 3.44
CA ALA A 102 4.11 2.04 4.18
C ALA A 102 5.06 2.99 3.46
N VAL A 103 5.25 2.84 2.15
CA VAL A 103 6.09 3.75 1.34
C VAL A 103 5.52 5.17 1.38
N GLN A 104 4.21 5.32 1.24
CA GLN A 104 3.53 6.60 1.26
C GLN A 104 3.67 7.30 2.63
N VAL A 105 3.53 6.55 3.73
CA VAL A 105 3.74 7.06 5.10
C VAL A 105 5.18 7.50 5.31
N VAL A 106 6.16 6.67 4.93
CA VAL A 106 7.59 6.98 5.08
C VAL A 106 7.94 8.27 4.34
N ALA A 107 7.52 8.39 3.07
CA ALA A 107 7.78 9.58 2.27
C ALA A 107 7.11 10.83 2.86
N THR A 108 5.85 10.72 3.31
CA THR A 108 5.06 11.86 3.81
C THR A 108 5.44 12.25 5.24
N THR A 109 6.04 11.35 6.03
CA THR A 109 6.53 11.64 7.39
C THR A 109 7.54 12.80 7.41
N THR A 110 8.26 13.04 6.31
CA THR A 110 9.18 14.18 6.17
C THR A 110 8.50 15.53 6.39
N LEU A 111 7.21 15.64 6.07
CA LEU A 111 6.41 16.85 6.30
C LEU A 111 6.13 17.10 7.80
N GLY A 112 6.28 16.10 8.65
CA GLY A 112 6.12 16.23 10.10
C GLY A 112 7.08 17.23 10.74
N THR A 113 8.20 17.52 10.06
CA THR A 113 9.15 18.54 10.55
C THR A 113 8.49 19.92 10.69
N TYR A 114 7.51 20.27 9.83
CA TYR A 114 6.81 21.55 9.87
C TYR A 114 5.83 21.70 11.06
N VAL A 115 5.46 20.58 11.69
CA VAL A 115 4.62 20.54 12.89
C VAL A 115 5.42 20.17 14.14
N GLY A 116 6.75 20.26 14.08
CA GLY A 116 7.66 20.04 15.21
C GLY A 116 8.04 18.57 15.45
N TYR A 117 7.77 17.66 14.50
CA TYR A 117 8.20 16.27 14.59
C TYR A 117 9.63 16.09 14.04
N ARG A 118 10.55 15.62 14.89
CA ARG A 118 11.92 15.32 14.44
C ARG A 118 11.94 14.07 13.58
N CYS A 119 12.21 14.25 12.30
CA CYS A 119 12.25 13.20 11.29
C CYS A 119 13.34 13.46 10.24
N LEU A 120 13.47 12.60 9.25
CA LEU A 120 14.44 12.78 8.15
C LEU A 120 14.13 14.01 7.26
N GLY A 121 12.96 14.62 7.39
CA GLY A 121 12.66 15.91 6.79
C GLY A 121 13.36 17.09 7.47
N THR A 122 13.79 16.94 8.73
CA THR A 122 14.45 18.03 9.49
C THR A 122 15.74 18.51 8.84
N PRO A 123 16.67 17.64 8.38
CA PRO A 123 17.85 18.10 7.64
C PRO A 123 17.50 18.86 6.36
N ILE A 124 16.45 18.44 5.65
CA ILE A 124 16.00 19.11 4.42
C ILE A 124 15.51 20.51 4.76
N GLN A 125 14.67 20.65 5.80
CA GLN A 125 14.13 21.94 6.23
C GLN A 125 15.23 22.92 6.68
N ILE A 126 16.20 22.43 7.47
CA ILE A 126 17.34 23.25 7.92
C ILE A 126 18.19 23.65 6.70
N GLY A 127 18.52 22.72 5.82
CA GLY A 127 19.27 23.01 4.60
C GLY A 127 18.61 24.06 3.71
N ILE A 128 17.27 24.07 3.63
CA ILE A 128 16.52 25.13 2.91
C ILE A 128 16.68 26.48 3.63
N ALA A 129 16.57 26.52 4.95
CA ALA A 129 16.70 27.76 5.74
C ALA A 129 18.10 28.34 5.64
N ASP A 130 19.14 27.51 5.64
CA ASP A 130 20.54 27.90 5.62
C ASP A 130 21.10 28.03 4.17
N ASN A 131 20.28 27.75 3.14
CA ASN A 131 20.71 27.68 1.71
C ASN A 131 21.86 26.67 1.50
N ASP A 132 21.90 25.59 2.30
CA ASP A 132 22.89 24.52 2.17
C ASP A 132 22.35 23.39 1.25
N THR A 133 22.75 23.45 -0.02
CA THR A 133 22.36 22.43 -1.02
C THR A 133 22.87 21.04 -0.65
N GLY A 134 24.04 20.94 0.01
CA GLY A 134 24.59 19.64 0.42
C GLY A 134 23.69 18.95 1.46
N GLN A 135 23.21 19.73 2.45
CA GLN A 135 22.31 19.22 3.49
C GLN A 135 20.93 18.85 2.94
N ILE A 136 20.40 19.64 1.99
CA ILE A 136 19.14 19.32 1.30
C ILE A 136 19.26 18.00 0.54
N LEU A 137 20.29 17.86 -0.29
CA LEU A 137 20.51 16.65 -1.10
C LEU A 137 20.77 15.42 -0.21
N GLY A 138 21.57 15.57 0.85
CA GLY A 138 21.84 14.50 1.80
C GLY A 138 20.57 14.00 2.49
N GLY A 139 19.73 14.92 2.97
CA GLY A 139 18.43 14.60 3.58
C GLY A 139 17.48 13.93 2.59
N ALA A 140 17.35 14.47 1.37
CA ALA A 140 16.50 13.91 0.33
C ALA A 140 16.95 12.50 -0.09
N LEU A 141 18.26 12.27 -0.22
CA LEU A 141 18.82 10.95 -0.54
C LEU A 141 18.50 9.92 0.56
N LEU A 142 18.64 10.30 1.83
CA LEU A 142 18.31 9.42 2.95
C LEU A 142 16.83 9.03 2.95
N VAL A 143 15.93 9.97 2.68
CA VAL A 143 14.49 9.69 2.57
C VAL A 143 14.21 8.75 1.39
N ALA A 144 14.82 8.99 0.24
CA ALA A 144 14.66 8.15 -0.95
C ALA A 144 15.16 6.71 -0.69
N LEU A 145 16.34 6.56 -0.07
CA LEU A 145 16.89 5.25 0.29
C LEU A 145 16.01 4.53 1.32
N LEU A 146 15.47 5.23 2.31
CA LEU A 146 14.57 4.64 3.30
C LEU A 146 13.25 4.19 2.65
N SER A 147 12.68 5.00 1.76
CA SER A 147 11.46 4.65 1.02
C SER A 147 11.67 3.43 0.14
N LEU A 148 12.79 3.39 -0.59
CA LEU A 148 13.19 2.24 -1.41
C LEU A 148 13.45 1.00 -0.55
N GLY A 149 14.13 1.15 0.58
CA GLY A 149 14.35 0.06 1.54
C GLY A 149 13.04 -0.50 2.10
N THR A 150 12.08 0.36 2.40
CA THR A 150 10.74 -0.03 2.85
C THR A 150 10.00 -0.80 1.75
N GLU A 151 10.04 -0.29 0.52
CA GLU A 151 9.45 -0.94 -0.67
C GLU A 151 10.00 -2.35 -0.87
N LEU A 152 11.33 -2.47 -0.90
CA LEU A 152 12.02 -3.75 -1.11
C LEU A 152 11.84 -4.70 0.08
N GLY A 153 11.89 -4.18 1.30
CA GLY A 153 11.75 -4.96 2.53
C GLY A 153 10.36 -5.58 2.66
N ILE A 154 9.31 -4.78 2.52
CA ILE A 154 7.93 -5.27 2.58
C ILE A 154 7.64 -6.17 1.37
N GLY A 155 8.14 -5.83 0.18
CA GLY A 155 8.01 -6.67 -1.00
C GLY A 155 8.69 -8.03 -0.85
N ALA A 156 9.85 -8.10 -0.22
CA ALA A 156 10.53 -9.36 0.09
C ALA A 156 9.79 -10.19 1.14
N LEU A 157 9.27 -9.53 2.18
CA LEU A 157 8.45 -10.17 3.21
C LEU A 157 7.15 -10.75 2.63
N ALA A 158 6.45 -9.97 1.81
CA ALA A 158 5.24 -10.41 1.12
C ALA A 158 5.48 -11.66 0.26
N ARG A 159 6.57 -11.69 -0.52
CA ARG A 159 6.95 -12.88 -1.31
C ARG A 159 7.21 -14.12 -0.46
N ARG A 160 7.77 -13.96 0.74
CA ARG A 160 7.99 -15.08 1.66
C ARG A 160 6.69 -15.60 2.27
N LEU A 161 5.71 -14.72 2.49
CA LEU A 161 4.44 -15.08 3.10
C LEU A 161 3.41 -15.62 2.10
N THR A 162 3.59 -15.36 0.78
CA THR A 162 2.67 -15.79 -0.28
C THR A 162 3.39 -16.55 -1.41
N PRO A 163 4.06 -17.69 -1.12
CA PRO A 163 4.87 -18.40 -2.12
C PRO A 163 4.06 -19.07 -3.25
N TRP A 164 2.74 -19.25 -3.08
CA TRP A 164 1.86 -19.93 -4.05
C TRP A 164 1.43 -19.05 -5.24
N THR A 165 1.58 -17.74 -5.18
CA THR A 165 1.16 -16.82 -6.25
C THR A 165 2.11 -16.82 -7.45
N ASP A 166 3.37 -17.20 -7.27
CA ASP A 166 4.39 -17.15 -8.33
C ASP A 166 4.25 -18.30 -9.37
N LYS A 167 3.64 -19.42 -8.96
CA LYS A 167 3.42 -20.56 -9.84
C LYS A 167 2.37 -20.30 -10.92
N ARG A 168 1.32 -19.54 -10.61
CA ARG A 168 0.22 -19.27 -11.56
C ARG A 168 0.65 -18.37 -12.73
N ARG A 169 1.56 -17.44 -12.51
CA ARG A 169 2.09 -16.57 -13.58
C ARG A 169 2.90 -17.33 -14.61
N ARG A 170 3.68 -18.33 -14.19
CA ARG A 170 4.52 -19.12 -15.11
C ARG A 170 3.70 -20.02 -16.04
N THR A 171 2.59 -20.54 -15.56
CA THR A 171 1.71 -21.41 -16.37
C THR A 171 0.98 -20.64 -17.46
N ILE A 172 0.55 -19.40 -17.18
CA ILE A 172 -0.16 -18.55 -18.15
C ILE A 172 0.79 -18.07 -19.26
N THR A 173 2.03 -17.71 -18.95
CA THR A 173 3.02 -17.31 -19.96
C THR A 173 3.46 -18.49 -20.82
N HIS A 174 3.58 -19.69 -20.25
CA HIS A 174 3.95 -20.89 -21.02
C HIS A 174 2.85 -21.31 -22.01
N ASN A 175 1.59 -21.31 -21.57
CA ASN A 175 0.45 -21.61 -22.45
C ASN A 175 0.21 -20.54 -23.54
N ALA A 176 0.56 -19.28 -23.28
CA ALA A 176 0.47 -18.21 -24.28
C ALA A 176 1.53 -18.34 -25.37
N ASP A 177 2.75 -18.77 -25.03
CA ASP A 177 3.84 -19.01 -25.97
C ASP A 177 3.55 -20.24 -26.86
N ASP A 178 3.00 -21.30 -26.28
CA ASP A 178 2.63 -22.52 -27.01
C ASP A 178 1.47 -22.30 -28.01
N SER A 179 0.54 -21.39 -27.67
CA SER A 179 -0.60 -21.07 -28.55
C SER A 179 -0.24 -20.17 -29.73
N VAL A 180 0.88 -19.48 -29.69
CA VAL A 180 1.39 -18.62 -30.79
C VAL A 180 2.24 -19.46 -31.78
N GLY A 181 2.83 -20.57 -31.30
CA GLY A 181 3.67 -21.46 -32.13
C GLY A 181 2.91 -22.40 -33.05
N ASP A 182 1.64 -22.69 -32.77
CA ASP A 182 0.81 -23.70 -33.51
C ASP A 182 -0.19 -23.04 -34.49
N GLY A 183 0.16 -21.88 -35.05
CA GLY A 183 -0.59 -21.28 -36.14
C GLY A 183 -0.56 -22.24 -37.36
N PRO A 184 -1.73 -22.62 -37.95
CA PRO A 184 -1.75 -23.53 -39.11
C PRO A 184 -0.94 -22.92 -40.24
N ALA A 185 0.08 -23.65 -40.69
CA ALA A 185 0.83 -23.34 -41.90
C ALA A 185 -0.17 -23.22 -43.05
N PHE A 186 -0.37 -21.98 -43.54
CA PHE A 186 -1.15 -21.76 -44.75
C PHE A 186 -0.40 -22.46 -45.91
N SER A 187 -0.82 -23.65 -46.23
CA SER A 187 -0.41 -24.37 -47.43
C SER A 187 -0.93 -23.59 -48.65
N GLU A 188 -0.07 -22.78 -49.25
CA GLU A 188 -0.26 -22.31 -50.62
C GLU A 188 -0.34 -23.53 -51.55
N ARG A 189 -1.53 -23.82 -52.03
CA ARG A 189 -1.74 -24.67 -53.21
C ARG A 189 -2.15 -23.78 -54.35
N ASN A 190 -1.26 -23.74 -55.37
CA ASN A 190 -1.53 -23.36 -56.76
C ASN A 190 -2.71 -24.11 -57.34
#